data_70bcc5993bf1cc689020c95362b4924d
#
_entry.id   70bcc5993bf1cc689020c95362b4924d
#
_cell.length_a   1.000
_cell.length_b   1.000
_cell.length_c   1.000
_cell.angle_alpha   90.00
_cell.angle_beta   90.00
_cell.angle_gamma   90.00
#
_symmetry.space_group_name_H-M   'P 1'
#
loop_
_entity.id
_entity.type
_entity.pdbx_description
1 polymer ?
#
loop_
_entity_poly.entity_id
_entity_poly.type
_entity_poly.pdbx_seq_one_letter_code
_entity_poly.pdbx_strand_id
1 'polypeptide(L)'
;MFHFNCVEYYQKTYGNDALRYLAKHLAPAANSFFDAISLSTSTSNSLVLQDLLRLLTLFFTYGSLNEMSKAMKDGINIISVDTWLNVIPQLVARIHIENVRIKKQLVSLLTILTKAHPQALIYPLTVSASSEIQSRQATAKEILNSLRRDVPELVKEAEIVCFSFSFYSLGQPRVDSCSHSLDGDVVQGSGGCFSRLLRVQGHRRNAQDLGALADGTDEGARGIFLDQ
;
A
#
# COMPACT_ATOMS: atom_id res chain seq x y z
N MET A 1 7.69 27.58 2.59
CA MET A 1 7.34 27.98 1.20
C MET A 1 8.50 28.62 0.42
N PHE A 2 9.27 29.56 0.97
CA PHE A 2 10.37 30.22 0.25
C PHE A 2 11.36 29.24 -0.40
N HIS A 3 11.95 28.33 0.38
CA HIS A 3 12.94 27.38 -0.12
C HIS A 3 12.37 26.41 -1.19
N PHE A 4 11.11 26.01 -1.06
CA PHE A 4 10.45 25.19 -2.08
C PHE A 4 10.29 25.93 -3.40
N ASN A 5 9.86 27.18 -3.37
CA ASN A 5 9.77 28.02 -4.58
C ASN A 5 11.15 28.23 -5.23
N CYS A 6 12.23 28.36 -4.42
CA CYS A 6 13.59 28.38 -4.93
C CYS A 6 13.96 27.07 -5.65
N VAL A 7 13.59 25.93 -5.11
CA VAL A 7 13.82 24.61 -5.74
C VAL A 7 13.13 24.55 -7.11
N GLU A 8 11.86 24.89 -7.18
CA GLU A 8 11.13 24.93 -8.46
C GLU A 8 11.73 25.92 -9.46
N TYR A 9 12.11 27.11 -9.01
CA TYR A 9 12.74 28.13 -9.85
C TYR A 9 14.05 27.63 -10.44
N TYR A 10 14.96 27.11 -9.62
CA TYR A 10 16.26 26.64 -10.09
C TYR A 10 16.12 25.44 -11.03
N GLN A 11 15.17 24.53 -10.76
CA GLN A 11 14.90 23.40 -11.65
C GLN A 11 14.42 23.86 -13.04
N LYS A 12 13.53 24.85 -13.10
CA LYS A 12 13.04 25.43 -14.36
C LYS A 12 14.10 26.18 -15.11
N THR A 13 14.97 26.92 -14.41
CA THR A 13 15.94 27.85 -15.02
C THR A 13 17.22 27.14 -15.47
N TYR A 14 17.73 26.21 -14.68
CA TYR A 14 19.05 25.63 -14.90
C TYR A 14 19.03 24.12 -15.26
N GLY A 15 17.86 23.49 -15.29
CA GLY A 15 17.72 22.09 -15.67
C GLY A 15 18.67 21.17 -14.92
N ASN A 16 19.55 20.46 -15.65
CA ASN A 16 20.50 19.50 -15.06
C ASN A 16 21.60 20.17 -14.21
N ASP A 17 21.95 21.43 -14.46
CA ASP A 17 22.96 22.14 -13.66
C ASP A 17 22.39 22.73 -12.36
N ALA A 18 21.07 22.65 -12.18
CA ALA A 18 20.38 23.15 -10.99
C ALA A 18 20.89 22.49 -9.69
N LEU A 19 21.43 21.27 -9.71
CA LEU A 19 21.81 20.50 -8.52
C LEU A 19 22.76 21.25 -7.57
N ARG A 20 23.67 22.07 -8.11
CA ARG A 20 24.60 22.88 -7.29
C ARG A 20 23.89 23.94 -6.46
N TYR A 21 22.82 24.52 -7.02
CA TYR A 21 22.03 25.58 -6.37
C TYR A 21 20.96 24.96 -5.46
N LEU A 22 20.39 23.82 -5.88
CA LEU A 22 19.35 23.10 -5.15
C LEU A 22 19.82 22.55 -3.81
N ALA A 23 21.05 22.06 -3.71
CA ALA A 23 21.56 21.44 -2.48
C ALA A 23 21.39 22.34 -1.24
N LYS A 24 21.56 23.67 -1.39
CA LYS A 24 21.40 24.63 -0.29
C LYS A 24 19.95 24.83 0.16
N HIS A 25 18.98 24.56 -0.70
CA HIS A 25 17.55 24.82 -0.43
C HIS A 25 16.75 23.54 -0.12
N LEU A 26 17.24 22.36 -0.49
CA LEU A 26 16.51 21.09 -0.33
C LEU A 26 16.26 20.74 1.13
N ALA A 27 17.29 20.71 1.97
CA ALA A 27 17.15 20.39 3.37
C ALA A 27 16.30 21.42 4.13
N PRO A 28 16.50 22.75 3.98
CA PRO A 28 15.61 23.72 4.58
C PRO A 28 14.16 23.63 4.09
N ALA A 29 13.93 23.31 2.80
CA ALA A 29 12.58 23.09 2.27
C ALA A 29 11.91 21.89 2.93
N ALA A 30 12.62 20.75 3.02
CA ALA A 30 12.10 19.57 3.67
C ALA A 30 11.78 19.80 5.15
N ASN A 31 12.70 20.43 5.89
CA ASN A 31 12.49 20.77 7.31
C ASN A 31 11.28 21.69 7.50
N SER A 32 11.13 22.72 6.65
CA SER A 32 9.96 23.59 6.71
C SER A 32 8.63 22.85 6.50
N PHE A 33 8.60 21.80 5.65
CA PHE A 33 7.41 20.96 5.50
C PHE A 33 7.19 20.09 6.73
N PHE A 34 8.23 19.49 7.31
CA PHE A 34 8.11 18.74 8.56
C PHE A 34 7.55 19.58 9.69
N ASP A 35 8.07 20.79 9.86
CA ASP A 35 7.60 21.75 10.87
C ASP A 35 6.14 22.16 10.60
N ALA A 36 5.79 22.52 9.36
CA ALA A 36 4.44 22.89 9.00
C ALA A 36 3.43 21.78 9.26
N ILE A 37 3.77 20.52 8.88
CA ILE A 37 2.92 19.35 9.09
C ILE A 37 2.77 19.06 10.58
N SER A 38 3.85 19.14 11.37
CA SER A 38 3.82 18.87 12.81
C SER A 38 2.98 19.89 13.59
N LEU A 39 3.00 21.16 13.16
CA LEU A 39 2.23 22.24 13.77
C LEU A 39 0.75 22.25 13.34
N SER A 40 0.40 21.60 12.25
CA SER A 40 -0.96 21.63 11.66
C SER A 40 -1.96 20.69 12.36
N THR A 41 -1.85 20.47 13.64
CA THR A 41 -2.60 19.43 14.39
C THR A 41 -4.13 19.57 14.40
N SER A 42 -4.73 20.62 13.79
CA SER A 42 -6.17 20.88 14.00
C SER A 42 -6.94 21.49 12.83
N THR A 43 -6.34 22.03 11.78
CA THR A 43 -7.09 23.04 11.00
C THR A 43 -7.56 22.61 9.62
N SER A 44 -6.88 21.74 8.92
CA SER A 44 -7.42 21.20 7.65
C SER A 44 -6.56 20.05 7.12
N ASN A 45 -7.11 18.85 7.10
CA ASN A 45 -6.49 17.66 6.52
C ASN A 45 -6.01 17.87 5.07
N SER A 46 -6.64 18.79 4.33
CA SER A 46 -6.28 19.09 2.94
C SER A 46 -4.94 19.82 2.79
N LEU A 47 -4.61 20.76 3.68
CA LEU A 47 -3.33 21.47 3.64
C LEU A 47 -2.18 20.56 4.07
N VAL A 48 -2.40 19.78 5.13
CA VAL A 48 -1.44 18.76 5.58
C VAL A 48 -1.13 17.76 4.48
N LEU A 49 -2.16 17.26 3.81
CA LEU A 49 -2.00 16.32 2.69
C LEU A 49 -1.20 16.97 1.54
N GLN A 50 -1.49 18.23 1.20
CA GLN A 50 -0.79 18.96 0.15
C GLN A 50 0.71 19.13 0.47
N ASP A 51 1.03 19.52 1.69
CA ASP A 51 2.42 19.70 2.14
C ASP A 51 3.16 18.37 2.19
N LEU A 52 2.48 17.29 2.64
CA LEU A 52 3.03 15.95 2.65
C LEU A 52 3.30 15.43 1.22
N LEU A 53 2.42 15.69 0.26
CA LEU A 53 2.63 15.32 -1.15
C LEU A 53 3.80 16.09 -1.77
N ARG A 54 3.95 17.39 -1.44
CA ARG A 54 5.11 18.19 -1.87
C ARG A 54 6.41 17.67 -1.29
N LEU A 55 6.41 17.35 0.00
CA LEU A 55 7.56 16.73 0.67
C LEU A 55 7.96 15.40 0.00
N LEU A 56 6.98 14.53 -0.30
CA LEU A 56 7.23 13.27 -1.01
C LEU A 56 7.76 13.50 -2.42
N THR A 57 7.28 14.52 -3.12
CA THR A 57 7.80 14.88 -4.45
C THR A 57 9.28 15.27 -4.37
N LEU A 58 9.67 16.08 -3.39
CA LEU A 58 11.07 16.42 -3.14
C LEU A 58 11.89 15.19 -2.80
N PHE A 59 11.36 14.32 -1.94
CA PHE A 59 12.03 13.09 -1.54
C PHE A 59 12.28 12.13 -2.71
N PHE A 60 11.28 11.87 -3.54
CA PHE A 60 11.44 10.94 -4.67
C PHE A 60 12.32 11.52 -5.78
N THR A 61 12.36 12.84 -5.93
CA THR A 61 13.18 13.50 -6.96
C THR A 61 14.64 13.67 -6.51
N TYR A 62 14.85 14.10 -5.27
CA TYR A 62 16.17 14.53 -4.78
C TYR A 62 16.71 13.69 -3.61
N GLY A 63 16.03 12.64 -3.19
CA GLY A 63 16.42 11.81 -2.04
C GLY A 63 17.73 11.04 -2.22
N SER A 64 18.30 11.03 -3.44
CA SER A 64 19.66 10.54 -3.70
C SER A 64 20.76 11.45 -3.12
N LEU A 65 20.46 12.75 -2.95
CA LEU A 65 21.39 13.73 -2.38
C LEU A 65 21.49 13.58 -0.86
N ASN A 66 22.70 13.78 -0.35
CA ASN A 66 22.98 13.58 1.08
C ASN A 66 22.12 14.47 1.98
N GLU A 67 21.97 15.75 1.60
CA GLU A 67 21.24 16.76 2.36
C GLU A 67 19.76 16.37 2.49
N MET A 68 19.13 15.98 1.38
CA MET A 68 17.74 15.55 1.37
C MET A 68 17.56 14.23 2.13
N SER A 69 18.45 13.28 1.90
CA SER A 69 18.42 11.98 2.58
C SER A 69 18.54 12.12 4.10
N LYS A 70 19.41 13.03 4.57
CA LYS A 70 19.55 13.33 5.99
C LYS A 70 18.29 14.00 6.55
N ALA A 71 17.80 15.06 5.89
CA ALA A 71 16.59 15.76 6.32
C ALA A 71 15.38 14.81 6.42
N MET A 72 15.20 13.90 5.45
CA MET A 72 14.13 12.90 5.50
C MET A 72 14.31 11.93 6.67
N LYS A 73 15.52 11.42 6.90
CA LYS A 73 15.78 10.48 8.00
C LYS A 73 15.49 11.11 9.37
N ASP A 74 15.87 12.37 9.54
CA ASP A 74 15.68 13.10 10.80
C ASP A 74 14.19 13.49 10.97
N GLY A 75 13.52 13.85 9.86
CA GLY A 75 12.16 14.38 9.85
C GLY A 75 11.04 13.32 9.91
N ILE A 76 11.27 12.10 9.43
CA ILE A 76 10.23 11.04 9.41
C ILE A 76 9.59 10.84 10.79
N ASN A 77 10.36 10.91 11.86
CA ASN A 77 9.88 10.69 13.21
C ASN A 77 9.18 11.90 13.85
N ILE A 78 9.25 13.08 13.21
CA ILE A 78 8.58 14.32 13.67
C ILE A 78 7.07 14.24 13.35
N ILE A 79 6.72 13.66 12.22
CA ILE A 79 5.32 13.51 11.78
C ILE A 79 4.70 12.30 12.46
N SER A 80 3.47 12.44 12.95
CA SER A 80 2.71 11.33 13.51
C SER A 80 2.47 10.22 12.48
N VAL A 81 2.47 8.98 12.95
CA VAL A 81 2.24 7.81 12.09
C VAL A 81 0.89 7.89 11.37
N ASP A 82 -0.14 8.40 12.06
CA ASP A 82 -1.49 8.57 11.49
C ASP A 82 -1.52 9.54 10.30
N THR A 83 -0.68 10.57 10.33
CA THR A 83 -0.58 11.52 9.21
C THR A 83 -0.04 10.84 7.94
N TRP A 84 0.92 9.93 8.09
CA TRP A 84 1.46 9.15 6.97
C TRP A 84 0.44 8.21 6.32
N LEU A 85 -0.62 7.78 7.02
CA LEU A 85 -1.67 6.92 6.46
C LEU A 85 -2.33 7.56 5.23
N ASN A 86 -2.46 8.89 5.20
CA ASN A 86 -3.08 9.61 4.08
C ASN A 86 -2.33 9.45 2.75
N VAL A 87 -1.06 9.07 2.79
CA VAL A 87 -0.20 8.95 1.59
C VAL A 87 0.30 7.53 1.32
N ILE A 88 -0.22 6.53 2.03
CA ILE A 88 0.12 5.12 1.78
C ILE A 88 0.06 4.74 0.30
N PRO A 89 -0.99 5.10 -0.47
CA PRO A 89 -1.04 4.76 -1.89
C PRO A 89 0.14 5.32 -2.68
N GLN A 90 0.59 6.53 -2.35
CA GLN A 90 1.75 7.17 -3.01
C GLN A 90 3.08 6.50 -2.64
N LEU A 91 3.22 6.07 -1.38
CA LEU A 91 4.40 5.34 -0.92
C LEU A 91 4.49 3.95 -1.59
N VAL A 92 3.39 3.21 -1.59
CA VAL A 92 3.33 1.86 -2.19
C VAL A 92 3.48 1.92 -3.72
N ALA A 93 2.93 2.95 -4.39
CA ALA A 93 3.12 3.15 -5.82
C ALA A 93 4.60 3.28 -6.22
N ARG A 94 5.44 3.81 -5.33
CA ARG A 94 6.88 4.04 -5.57
C ARG A 94 7.81 2.98 -4.99
N ILE A 95 7.29 1.86 -4.49
CA ILE A 95 8.06 0.79 -3.84
C ILE A 95 9.11 0.14 -4.75
N HIS A 96 8.95 0.29 -6.08
CA HIS A 96 9.85 -0.25 -7.11
C HIS A 96 11.05 0.65 -7.43
N ILE A 97 11.22 1.77 -6.71
CA ILE A 97 12.29 2.74 -6.99
C ILE A 97 13.66 2.08 -6.96
N GLU A 98 14.49 2.38 -7.97
CA GLU A 98 15.81 1.74 -8.13
C GLU A 98 16.88 2.36 -7.23
N ASN A 99 16.71 3.65 -6.87
CA ASN A 99 17.68 4.33 -6.03
C ASN A 99 17.75 3.70 -4.63
N VAL A 100 18.90 3.12 -4.30
CA VAL A 100 19.12 2.35 -3.08
C VAL A 100 18.88 3.18 -1.81
N ARG A 101 19.24 4.48 -1.81
CA ARG A 101 19.07 5.34 -0.64
C ARG A 101 17.59 5.63 -0.39
N ILE A 102 16.88 6.04 -1.43
CA ILE A 102 15.45 6.32 -1.35
C ILE A 102 14.69 5.04 -0.97
N LYS A 103 15.01 3.92 -1.62
CA LYS A 103 14.42 2.62 -1.34
C LYS A 103 14.58 2.22 0.12
N LYS A 104 15.79 2.34 0.68
CA LYS A 104 16.06 1.99 2.08
C LYS A 104 15.23 2.83 3.05
N GLN A 105 15.11 4.13 2.83
CA GLN A 105 14.30 5.01 3.66
C GLN A 105 12.80 4.74 3.51
N LEU A 106 12.34 4.49 2.28
CA LEU A 106 10.96 4.13 1.99
C LEU A 106 10.56 2.82 2.67
N VAL A 107 11.40 1.78 2.58
CA VAL A 107 11.18 0.50 3.26
C VAL A 107 11.16 0.68 4.77
N SER A 108 12.08 1.49 5.33
CA SER A 108 12.09 1.79 6.76
C SER A 108 10.79 2.49 7.20
N LEU A 109 10.33 3.50 6.46
CA LEU A 109 9.06 4.18 6.73
C LEU A 109 7.87 3.22 6.64
N LEU A 110 7.77 2.44 5.56
CA LEU A 110 6.69 1.45 5.40
C LEU A 110 6.73 0.39 6.51
N THR A 111 7.89 -0.01 6.99
CA THR A 111 8.01 -0.95 8.12
C THR A 111 7.51 -0.35 9.44
N ILE A 112 7.75 0.94 9.69
CA ILE A 112 7.20 1.65 10.86
C ILE A 112 5.67 1.70 10.76
N LEU A 113 5.15 2.07 9.57
CA LEU A 113 3.71 2.15 9.33
C LEU A 113 3.02 0.79 9.45
N THR A 114 3.64 -0.29 8.93
CA THR A 114 3.09 -1.65 9.05
C THR A 114 3.00 -2.14 10.49
N LYS A 115 3.96 -1.77 11.33
CA LYS A 115 3.92 -2.14 12.76
C LYS A 115 2.82 -1.41 13.52
N ALA A 116 2.60 -0.13 13.20
CA ALA A 116 1.56 0.66 13.85
C ALA A 116 0.15 0.36 13.31
N HIS A 117 0.02 0.23 11.99
CA HIS A 117 -1.26 0.06 11.28
C HIS A 117 -1.20 -1.08 10.25
N PRO A 118 -1.08 -2.34 10.67
CA PRO A 118 -0.92 -3.48 9.77
C PRO A 118 -2.07 -3.61 8.77
N GLN A 119 -3.30 -3.34 9.19
CA GLN A 119 -4.50 -3.44 8.34
C GLN A 119 -4.50 -2.46 7.16
N ALA A 120 -3.91 -1.28 7.33
CA ALA A 120 -3.86 -0.27 6.28
C ALA A 120 -2.91 -0.64 5.12
N LEU A 121 -1.89 -1.43 5.40
CA LEU A 121 -0.83 -1.76 4.45
C LEU A 121 -0.89 -3.19 3.91
N ILE A 122 -1.56 -4.10 4.61
CA ILE A 122 -1.55 -5.51 4.25
C ILE A 122 -2.04 -5.76 2.82
N TYR A 123 -3.20 -5.22 2.44
CA TYR A 123 -3.74 -5.43 1.09
C TYR A 123 -2.91 -4.76 -0.01
N PRO A 124 -2.52 -3.47 0.08
CA PRO A 124 -1.65 -2.84 -0.90
C PRO A 124 -0.31 -3.58 -1.09
N LEU A 125 0.26 -4.09 -0.01
CA LEU A 125 1.52 -4.85 -0.07
C LEU A 125 1.32 -6.24 -0.67
N THR A 126 0.23 -6.95 -0.35
CA THR A 126 -0.07 -8.27 -0.93
C THR A 126 -0.32 -8.15 -2.43
N VAL A 127 -1.06 -7.13 -2.88
CA VAL A 127 -1.22 -6.83 -4.31
C VAL A 127 0.12 -6.50 -4.97
N SER A 128 0.98 -5.71 -4.30
CA SER A 128 2.31 -5.39 -4.82
C SER A 128 3.25 -6.60 -4.88
N ALA A 129 3.09 -7.57 -3.97
CA ALA A 129 3.84 -8.83 -3.98
C ALA A 129 3.46 -9.76 -5.13
N SER A 130 2.28 -9.56 -5.73
CA SER A 130 1.81 -10.28 -6.92
C SER A 130 2.11 -9.55 -8.24
N SER A 131 2.84 -8.42 -8.17
CA SER A 131 3.18 -7.61 -9.36
C SER A 131 4.17 -8.34 -10.27
N GLU A 132 4.06 -8.10 -11.59
CA GLU A 132 5.03 -8.58 -12.59
C GLU A 132 6.37 -7.84 -12.49
N ILE A 133 6.40 -6.65 -11.91
CA ILE A 133 7.62 -5.86 -11.72
C ILE A 133 8.42 -6.50 -10.58
N GLN A 134 9.51 -7.18 -10.91
CA GLN A 134 10.32 -7.95 -9.97
C GLN A 134 10.83 -7.11 -8.78
N SER A 135 11.27 -5.87 -9.01
CA SER A 135 11.72 -4.97 -7.93
C SER A 135 10.60 -4.62 -6.95
N ARG A 136 9.36 -4.41 -7.44
CA ARG A 136 8.16 -4.18 -6.64
C ARG A 136 7.82 -5.40 -5.81
N GLN A 137 7.75 -6.56 -6.47
CA GLN A 137 7.46 -7.85 -5.84
C GLN A 137 8.43 -8.16 -4.71
N ALA A 138 9.75 -8.06 -4.97
CA ALA A 138 10.78 -8.37 -3.98
C ALA A 138 10.68 -7.47 -2.73
N THR A 139 10.51 -6.16 -2.94
CA THR A 139 10.41 -5.20 -1.82
C THR A 139 9.11 -5.40 -1.02
N ALA A 140 7.99 -5.66 -1.69
CA ALA A 140 6.73 -5.95 -1.01
C ALA A 140 6.83 -7.23 -0.16
N LYS A 141 7.43 -8.29 -0.70
CA LYS A 141 7.67 -9.56 0.03
C LYS A 141 8.58 -9.35 1.25
N GLU A 142 9.61 -8.50 1.14
CA GLU A 142 10.49 -8.16 2.27
C GLU A 142 9.69 -7.56 3.44
N ILE A 143 8.83 -6.57 3.15
CA ILE A 143 8.00 -5.92 4.18
C ILE A 143 6.95 -6.90 4.74
N LEU A 144 6.28 -7.68 3.88
CA LEU A 144 5.31 -8.68 4.30
C LEU A 144 5.92 -9.77 5.18
N ASN A 145 7.17 -10.20 4.90
CA ASN A 145 7.87 -11.16 5.73
C ASN A 145 8.21 -10.60 7.12
N SER A 146 8.46 -9.28 7.22
CA SER A 146 8.56 -8.63 8.53
C SER A 146 7.22 -8.64 9.26
N LEU A 147 6.14 -8.27 8.57
CA LEU A 147 4.79 -8.24 9.14
C LEU A 147 4.28 -9.64 9.55
N ARG A 148 4.62 -10.68 8.78
CA ARG A 148 4.25 -12.07 9.09
C ARG A 148 4.80 -12.56 10.43
N ARG A 149 5.91 -11.99 10.91
CA ARG A 149 6.45 -12.31 12.24
C ARG A 149 5.62 -11.69 13.36
N ASP A 150 5.05 -10.50 13.11
CA ASP A 150 4.30 -9.74 14.11
C ASP A 150 2.80 -10.15 14.15
N VAL A 151 2.20 -10.36 12.97
CA VAL A 151 0.75 -10.68 12.80
C VAL A 151 0.53 -11.74 11.71
N PRO A 152 0.89 -13.01 11.96
CA PRO A 152 0.87 -14.09 10.96
C PRO A 152 -0.52 -14.36 10.40
N GLU A 153 -1.55 -14.36 11.25
CA GLU A 153 -2.92 -14.67 10.83
C GLU A 153 -3.48 -13.62 9.87
N LEU A 154 -3.24 -12.33 10.13
CA LEU A 154 -3.68 -11.25 9.26
C LEU A 154 -3.05 -11.36 7.87
N VAL A 155 -1.75 -11.66 7.79
CA VAL A 155 -1.06 -11.84 6.51
C VAL A 155 -1.63 -13.01 5.73
N LYS A 156 -1.87 -14.13 6.40
CA LYS A 156 -2.46 -15.33 5.81
C LYS A 156 -3.88 -15.07 5.27
N GLU A 157 -4.72 -14.39 6.03
CA GLU A 157 -6.06 -14.01 5.59
C GLU A 157 -6.02 -13.11 4.36
N ALA A 158 -5.16 -12.10 4.35
CA ALA A 158 -5.00 -11.19 3.21
C ALA A 158 -4.50 -11.91 1.95
N GLU A 159 -3.56 -12.85 2.08
CA GLU A 159 -3.07 -13.68 0.98
C GLU A 159 -4.20 -14.54 0.39
N ILE A 160 -5.04 -15.15 1.22
CA ILE A 160 -6.20 -15.93 0.78
C ILE A 160 -7.19 -15.06 0.00
N VAL A 161 -7.52 -13.87 0.52
CA VAL A 161 -8.44 -12.94 -0.15
C VAL A 161 -7.88 -12.49 -1.50
N CYS A 162 -6.62 -12.07 -1.56
CA CYS A 162 -6.00 -11.63 -2.81
C CYS A 162 -5.90 -12.77 -3.84
N PHE A 163 -5.59 -13.99 -3.39
CA PHE A 163 -5.57 -15.16 -4.25
C PHE A 163 -6.97 -15.45 -4.82
N SER A 164 -7.99 -15.45 -3.97
CA SER A 164 -9.38 -15.68 -4.39
C SER A 164 -9.83 -14.64 -5.41
N PHE A 165 -9.53 -13.37 -5.17
CA PHE A 165 -9.87 -12.29 -6.08
C PHE A 165 -9.16 -12.42 -7.45
N SER A 166 -7.88 -12.78 -7.45
CA SER A 166 -7.12 -13.03 -8.69
C SER A 166 -7.69 -14.20 -9.49
N PHE A 167 -8.14 -15.24 -8.82
CA PHE A 167 -8.78 -16.40 -9.45
C PHE A 167 -10.09 -16.01 -10.16
N TYR A 168 -10.93 -15.21 -9.52
CA TYR A 168 -12.20 -14.78 -10.11
C TYR A 168 -12.04 -13.75 -11.23
N SER A 169 -11.05 -12.85 -11.12
CA SER A 169 -10.88 -11.74 -12.08
C SER A 169 -10.15 -12.14 -13.36
N LEU A 170 -9.26 -13.11 -13.32
CA LEU A 170 -8.35 -13.45 -14.43
C LEU A 170 -8.59 -14.84 -15.03
N GLY A 171 -9.52 -15.62 -14.48
CA GLY A 171 -9.87 -16.96 -15.00
C GLY A 171 -8.71 -17.98 -15.00
N GLN A 172 -7.54 -17.60 -14.48
CA GLN A 172 -6.41 -18.51 -14.27
C GLN A 172 -5.66 -18.17 -12.97
N PRO A 173 -5.41 -19.17 -12.11
CA PRO A 173 -4.57 -18.97 -10.93
C PRO A 173 -3.10 -18.83 -11.37
N ARG A 174 -2.45 -17.73 -11.02
CA ARG A 174 -0.99 -17.70 -10.95
C ARG A 174 -0.57 -18.51 -9.74
N VAL A 175 -0.21 -19.77 -9.98
CA VAL A 175 0.11 -20.77 -8.94
C VAL A 175 1.46 -20.51 -8.27
N ASP A 176 2.27 -19.59 -8.85
CA ASP A 176 3.69 -19.45 -8.50
C ASP A 176 3.95 -18.73 -7.16
N SER A 177 2.98 -18.06 -6.57
CA SER A 177 3.20 -17.31 -5.32
C SER A 177 2.75 -18.01 -4.04
N CYS A 178 2.04 -19.14 -4.13
CA CYS A 178 1.59 -19.88 -2.96
C CYS A 178 2.52 -21.03 -2.52
N SER A 179 3.62 -21.29 -3.24
CA SER A 179 4.45 -22.48 -3.03
C SER A 179 5.46 -22.41 -1.89
N HIS A 180 5.55 -21.32 -1.13
CA HIS A 180 6.63 -21.17 -0.14
C HIS A 180 6.20 -21.09 1.33
N SER A 181 4.96 -21.40 1.69
CA SER A 181 4.52 -21.23 3.08
C SER A 181 3.69 -22.38 3.67
N LEU A 182 3.69 -23.53 3.07
CA LEU A 182 3.07 -24.72 3.67
C LEU A 182 4.09 -25.84 3.74
N ASP A 183 5.00 -25.76 4.71
CA ASP A 183 5.75 -26.93 5.15
C ASP A 183 4.76 -27.97 5.68
N GLY A 184 4.67 -29.08 4.96
CA GLY A 184 4.22 -30.32 5.52
C GLY A 184 2.95 -30.97 5.02
N ASP A 185 2.39 -30.66 3.84
CA ASP A 185 1.51 -31.64 3.18
C ASP A 185 1.31 -31.30 1.71
N VAL A 186 2.05 -31.97 0.87
CA VAL A 186 1.87 -31.98 -0.58
C VAL A 186 0.54 -32.66 -0.89
N VAL A 187 -0.48 -31.89 -1.19
CA VAL A 187 -1.70 -32.39 -1.82
C VAL A 187 -1.68 -32.00 -3.29
N GLN A 188 -1.31 -32.95 -4.12
CA GLN A 188 -1.54 -32.90 -5.56
C GLN A 188 -3.03 -32.77 -5.84
N GLY A 189 -3.42 -31.70 -6.54
CA GLY A 189 -4.75 -31.55 -7.10
C GLY A 189 -5.38 -30.20 -6.83
N SER A 190 -5.73 -29.49 -7.90
CA SER A 190 -6.40 -28.18 -7.93
C SER A 190 -7.75 -28.12 -7.16
N GLY A 191 -8.26 -29.23 -6.66
CA GLY A 191 -9.48 -29.32 -5.85
C GLY A 191 -9.27 -29.14 -4.34
N GLY A 192 -8.05 -29.27 -3.82
CA GLY A 192 -7.79 -29.25 -2.38
C GLY A 192 -7.82 -27.86 -1.74
N CYS A 193 -7.47 -26.83 -2.49
CA CYS A 193 -7.46 -25.45 -2.00
C CYS A 193 -8.88 -24.90 -1.84
N PHE A 194 -9.76 -25.24 -2.78
CA PHE A 194 -11.17 -24.83 -2.76
C PHE A 194 -11.97 -25.49 -1.63
N SER A 195 -11.71 -26.76 -1.36
CA SER A 195 -12.38 -27.49 -0.25
C SER A 195 -11.93 -26.98 1.14
N ARG A 196 -10.73 -26.43 1.27
CA ARG A 196 -10.28 -25.78 2.53
C ARG A 196 -10.90 -24.39 2.71
N LEU A 197 -11.06 -23.62 1.63
CA LEU A 197 -11.73 -22.31 1.66
C LEU A 197 -13.19 -22.44 2.08
N LEU A 198 -13.90 -23.44 1.54
CA LEU A 198 -15.29 -23.74 1.93
C LEU A 198 -15.39 -24.26 3.37
N ARG A 199 -14.36 -24.93 3.88
CA ARG A 199 -14.35 -25.45 5.27
C ARG A 199 -14.09 -24.36 6.31
N VAL A 200 -13.34 -23.32 5.97
CA VAL A 200 -13.12 -22.14 6.85
C VAL A 200 -14.37 -21.25 6.89
N GLN A 201 -15.13 -21.15 5.79
CA GLN A 201 -16.42 -20.45 5.77
C GLN A 201 -17.57 -21.30 6.32
N GLY A 202 -17.45 -22.63 6.32
CA GLY A 202 -18.47 -23.57 6.78
C GLY A 202 -18.73 -23.62 8.28
N HIS A 203 -17.96 -22.88 9.09
CA HIS A 203 -18.20 -22.79 10.54
C HIS A 203 -19.20 -21.70 10.93
N ARG A 204 -19.77 -20.96 9.97
CA ARG A 204 -20.75 -19.90 10.29
C ARG A 204 -22.03 -19.86 9.46
N ARG A 205 -22.31 -20.78 8.52
CA ARG A 205 -23.65 -20.90 7.91
C ARG A 205 -23.88 -22.33 7.41
N ASN A 206 -24.88 -22.99 7.96
CA ASN A 206 -25.37 -24.28 7.47
C ASN A 206 -25.78 -24.13 5.98
N ALA A 207 -25.38 -25.11 5.17
CA ALA A 207 -25.69 -25.17 3.72
C ALA A 207 -27.21 -25.23 3.39
N GLN A 208 -28.06 -25.25 4.40
CA GLN A 208 -29.52 -25.25 4.24
C GLN A 208 -30.10 -23.85 4.00
N ASP A 209 -29.39 -22.75 4.36
CA ASP A 209 -29.89 -21.39 4.14
C ASP A 209 -29.63 -20.83 2.72
N LEU A 210 -28.79 -21.50 1.92
CA LEU A 210 -28.54 -21.09 0.52
C LEU A 210 -29.50 -21.73 -0.50
N GLY A 211 -30.20 -22.81 -0.13
CA GLY A 211 -31.24 -23.42 -0.96
C GLY A 211 -32.56 -22.67 -0.94
N ALA A 212 -32.83 -21.92 0.12
CA ALA A 212 -34.12 -21.20 0.28
C ALA A 212 -34.16 -19.83 -0.45
N LEU A 213 -33.01 -19.32 -0.92
CA LEU A 213 -32.93 -18.05 -1.65
C LEU A 213 -33.00 -18.22 -3.18
N ALA A 214 -32.87 -19.45 -3.69
CA ALA A 214 -32.96 -19.72 -5.13
C ALA A 214 -34.35 -20.05 -5.62
N ASP A 215 -35.28 -20.45 -4.75
CA ASP A 215 -36.66 -20.82 -5.13
C ASP A 215 -37.72 -19.70 -4.93
N GLY A 216 -37.28 -18.50 -4.55
CA GLY A 216 -38.18 -17.37 -4.21
C GLY A 216 -38.46 -16.33 -5.30
N THR A 217 -38.01 -16.51 -6.55
CA THR A 217 -38.11 -15.44 -7.56
C THR A 217 -38.93 -15.76 -8.81
N ASP A 218 -39.83 -16.74 -8.78
CA ASP A 218 -40.69 -17.00 -9.98
C ASP A 218 -42.21 -17.00 -9.77
N GLU A 219 -42.73 -16.47 -8.67
CA GLU A 219 -44.18 -16.34 -8.47
C GLU A 219 -44.65 -14.90 -8.10
N GLY A 220 -44.20 -13.88 -8.82
CA GLY A 220 -44.60 -12.49 -8.55
C GLY A 220 -44.92 -11.63 -9.77
N ALA A 221 -44.97 -12.20 -10.97
CA ALA A 221 -45.18 -11.41 -12.20
C ALA A 221 -46.36 -11.88 -13.06
N ARG A 222 -47.48 -12.19 -12.46
CA ARG A 222 -48.76 -12.31 -13.20
C ARG A 222 -49.89 -11.76 -12.36
N GLY A 223 -50.29 -10.56 -12.66
CA GLY A 223 -51.56 -10.03 -12.16
C GLY A 223 -51.51 -8.60 -11.71
N ILE A 224 -51.44 -7.65 -12.61
CA ILE A 224 -52.15 -6.35 -12.55
C ILE A 224 -52.05 -5.74 -13.96
N PHE A 225 -52.91 -6.18 -14.86
CA PHE A 225 -53.37 -5.42 -15.99
C PHE A 225 -54.87 -5.77 -16.07
N LEU A 226 -55.72 -4.86 -15.68
CA LEU A 226 -57.04 -4.51 -16.18
C LEU A 226 -57.79 -3.67 -15.14
N ASP A 227 -58.28 -2.57 -15.67
CA ASP A 227 -59.35 -1.71 -15.29
C ASP A 227 -59.04 -0.33 -14.69
N GLN A 228 -59.33 0.55 -15.58
CA GLN A 228 -59.80 1.95 -15.63
C GLN A 228 -58.75 2.97 -15.95
#